data_98530120018895f1e7aef265832fc93e
#
_entry.id   98530120018895f1e7aef265832fc93e
#
_cell.length_a   1.000
_cell.length_b   1.000
_cell.length_c   1.000
_cell.angle_alpha   90.00
_cell.angle_beta   90.00
_cell.angle_gamma   90.00
#
_symmetry.space_group_name_H-M   'P 1'
#
loop_
_entity.id
_entity.type
_entity.pdbx_description
1 polymer ?
#
loop_
_entity_poly.entity_id
_entity_poly.type
_entity_poly.pdbx_seq_one_letter_code
_entity_poly.pdbx_strand_id
1 'polypeptide(L)'
;MRRSRRPIEDLRTAIDCLPTRTREAMLEGVRSNAIIVGAYTDRSGGVCPMLAAHRCGGRTDFLSFARAWDGFTGARGRARRASERELRVLTTHLEASLVQDGQRADLGRAIAEHRELRGRPEPVRPGEPDRSDELRERPGWSWLRPFRRYDDYRRALARAEEMGAELEAEREREPVR
;
A
#
# COMPACT_ATOMS: atom_id res chain seq x y z
N MET A 1 13.47 -13.49 -21.13
CA MET A 1 12.05 -13.17 -21.40
C MET A 1 11.78 -11.72 -21.03
N ARG A 2 11.60 -10.82 -22.00
CA ARG A 2 11.16 -9.43 -21.73
C ARG A 2 9.65 -9.50 -21.44
N ARG A 3 9.25 -9.25 -20.16
CA ARG A 3 7.85 -9.01 -19.83
C ARG A 3 7.35 -7.89 -20.75
N SER A 4 6.30 -8.18 -21.52
CA SER A 4 5.57 -7.17 -22.29
C SER A 4 5.08 -6.12 -21.27
N ARG A 5 5.77 -4.99 -21.20
CA ARG A 5 5.35 -3.87 -20.36
C ARG A 5 4.03 -3.36 -20.91
N ARG A 6 3.03 -3.29 -20.07
CA ARG A 6 1.75 -2.66 -20.39
C ARG A 6 1.86 -1.17 -20.03
N PRO A 7 1.99 -0.26 -21.00
CA PRO A 7 2.30 1.15 -20.73
C PRO A 7 1.31 1.84 -19.78
N ILE A 8 0.05 1.39 -19.79
CA ILE A 8 -1.00 1.91 -18.88
C ILE A 8 -0.73 1.50 -17.43
N GLU A 9 -0.29 0.26 -17.20
CA GLU A 9 0.03 -0.22 -15.85
C GLU A 9 1.27 0.47 -15.29
N ASP A 10 2.28 0.69 -16.15
CA ASP A 10 3.49 1.43 -15.78
C ASP A 10 3.14 2.89 -15.41
N LEU A 11 2.24 3.54 -16.17
CA LEU A 11 1.75 4.89 -15.87
C LEU A 11 0.99 4.93 -14.55
N ARG A 12 0.07 4.00 -14.33
CA ARG A 12 -0.69 3.89 -13.06
C ARG A 12 0.25 3.74 -11.87
N THR A 13 1.19 2.80 -11.95
CA THR A 13 2.17 2.58 -10.88
C THR A 13 3.00 3.83 -10.61
N ALA A 14 3.41 4.55 -11.66
CA ALA A 14 4.15 5.78 -11.52
C ALA A 14 3.33 6.90 -10.87
N ILE A 15 2.02 6.99 -11.15
CA ILE A 15 1.09 7.92 -10.49
C ILE A 15 0.93 7.57 -9.01
N ASP A 16 0.72 6.29 -8.68
CA ASP A 16 0.53 5.83 -7.30
C ASP A 16 1.78 6.07 -6.42
N CYS A 17 2.97 6.16 -7.04
CA CYS A 17 4.22 6.51 -6.35
C CYS A 17 4.39 8.02 -6.12
N LEU A 18 3.57 8.90 -6.71
CA LEU A 18 3.66 10.34 -6.48
C LEU A 18 3.04 10.72 -5.13
N PRO A 19 3.61 11.72 -4.41
CA PRO A 19 2.96 12.28 -3.23
C PRO A 19 1.56 12.82 -3.56
N THR A 20 0.61 12.67 -2.64
CA THR A 20 -0.78 13.10 -2.79
C THR A 20 -0.88 14.55 -3.28
N ARG A 21 -0.16 15.48 -2.63
CA ARG A 21 -0.09 16.89 -3.04
C ARG A 21 0.37 17.09 -4.49
N THR A 22 1.32 16.26 -4.98
CA THR A 22 1.80 16.35 -6.37
C THR A 22 0.75 15.83 -7.34
N ARG A 23 -0.02 14.80 -6.98
CA ARG A 23 -1.14 14.28 -7.80
C ARG A 23 -2.28 15.28 -7.91
N GLU A 24 -2.63 15.94 -6.80
CA GLU A 24 -3.62 17.03 -6.78
C GLU A 24 -3.18 18.18 -7.68
N ALA A 25 -1.96 18.67 -7.50
CA ALA A 25 -1.39 19.74 -8.32
C ALA A 25 -1.27 19.35 -9.80
N MET A 26 -0.97 18.06 -10.09
CA MET A 26 -0.94 17.57 -11.48
C MET A 26 -2.33 17.54 -12.10
N LEU A 27 -3.33 17.09 -11.36
CA LEU A 27 -4.72 17.06 -11.84
C LEU A 27 -5.22 18.47 -12.15
N GLU A 28 -4.95 19.44 -11.28
CA GLU A 28 -5.27 20.85 -11.51
C GLU A 28 -4.47 21.40 -12.71
N GLY A 29 -3.18 21.13 -12.77
CA GLY A 29 -2.31 21.57 -13.84
C GLY A 29 -2.69 21.02 -15.20
N VAL A 30 -3.12 19.76 -15.28
CA VAL A 30 -3.61 19.14 -16.52
C VAL A 30 -4.91 19.79 -17.01
N ARG A 31 -5.77 20.21 -16.09
CA ARG A 31 -7.04 20.89 -16.43
C ARG A 31 -6.85 22.33 -16.89
N SER A 32 -5.82 23.02 -16.38
CA SER A 32 -5.59 24.44 -16.61
C SER A 32 -4.55 24.76 -17.69
N ASN A 33 -3.80 23.78 -18.18
CA ASN A 33 -2.73 24.00 -19.15
C ASN A 33 -2.93 23.17 -20.43
N ALA A 34 -2.31 23.63 -21.52
CA ALA A 34 -2.16 22.84 -22.74
C ALA A 34 -1.08 21.77 -22.53
N ILE A 35 -1.48 20.52 -22.40
CA ILE A 35 -0.56 19.41 -22.12
C ILE A 35 0.08 18.90 -23.40
N ILE A 36 1.40 18.68 -23.34
CA ILE A 36 2.21 18.12 -24.42
C ILE A 36 2.92 16.83 -23.97
N VAL A 37 3.38 16.06 -24.95
CA VAL A 37 4.19 14.86 -24.80
C VAL A 37 5.53 15.02 -25.50
N GLY A 38 6.56 14.32 -25.05
CA GLY A 38 7.87 14.28 -25.72
C GLY A 38 8.78 15.49 -25.47
N ALA A 39 8.35 16.48 -24.69
CA ALA A 39 9.15 17.62 -24.25
C ALA A 39 8.60 18.22 -22.97
N TYR A 40 9.40 19.05 -22.28
CA TYR A 40 8.95 19.77 -21.09
C TYR A 40 8.06 20.95 -21.45
N THR A 41 8.42 21.69 -22.49
CA THR A 41 7.66 22.85 -23.04
C THR A 41 7.72 22.86 -24.54
N ASP A 42 6.77 23.51 -25.19
CA ASP A 42 6.80 23.83 -26.61
C ASP A 42 6.77 25.34 -26.84
N ARG A 43 6.94 25.73 -28.08
CA ARG A 43 6.93 27.17 -28.48
C ARG A 43 5.53 27.83 -28.38
N SER A 44 4.49 27.02 -28.25
CA SER A 44 3.09 27.50 -28.13
C SER A 44 2.62 27.63 -26.67
N GLY A 45 3.54 27.44 -25.68
CA GLY A 45 3.23 27.52 -24.26
C GLY A 45 2.69 26.22 -23.65
N GLY A 46 2.65 25.15 -24.44
CA GLY A 46 2.31 23.82 -23.93
C GLY A 46 3.37 23.29 -22.96
N VAL A 47 2.94 22.51 -21.98
CA VAL A 47 3.79 21.97 -20.90
C VAL A 47 3.56 20.49 -20.69
N CYS A 48 4.59 19.75 -20.23
CA CYS A 48 4.39 18.38 -19.79
C CYS A 48 3.59 18.33 -18.48
N PRO A 49 2.96 17.18 -18.13
CA PRO A 49 2.17 17.06 -16.91
C PRO A 49 2.96 17.37 -15.63
N MET A 50 4.28 17.06 -15.59
CA MET A 50 5.15 17.38 -14.44
C MET A 50 5.32 18.89 -14.27
N LEU A 51 5.56 19.62 -15.35
CA LEU A 51 5.68 21.08 -15.28
C LEU A 51 4.34 21.73 -15.00
N ALA A 52 3.24 21.17 -15.49
CA ALA A 52 1.90 21.59 -15.13
C ALA A 52 1.65 21.45 -13.62
N ALA A 53 2.05 20.29 -13.03
CA ALA A 53 2.00 20.08 -11.58
C ALA A 53 2.84 21.09 -10.81
N HIS A 54 4.06 21.39 -11.31
CA HIS A 54 4.92 22.39 -10.68
C HIS A 54 4.30 23.78 -10.63
N ARG A 55 3.64 24.21 -11.70
CA ARG A 55 2.91 25.48 -11.74
C ARG A 55 1.80 25.58 -10.70
N CYS A 56 1.25 24.42 -10.29
CA CYS A 56 0.23 24.31 -9.24
C CYS A 56 0.79 23.90 -7.88
N GLY A 57 2.12 24.05 -7.65
CA GLY A 57 2.77 23.79 -6.36
C GLY A 57 3.15 22.33 -6.08
N GLY A 58 3.11 21.46 -7.09
CA GLY A 58 3.64 20.11 -7.03
C GLY A 58 5.15 20.05 -7.22
N ARG A 59 5.74 18.87 -7.01
CA ARG A 59 7.18 18.61 -7.23
C ARG A 59 7.43 18.11 -8.66
N THR A 60 8.67 18.26 -9.15
CA THR A 60 9.06 17.91 -10.53
C THR A 60 10.16 16.84 -10.63
N ASP A 61 10.63 16.32 -9.52
CA ASP A 61 11.77 15.39 -9.43
C ASP A 61 11.42 13.91 -9.64
N PHE A 62 10.32 13.62 -10.33
CA PHE A 62 9.84 12.25 -10.54
C PHE A 62 10.10 11.75 -11.97
N LEU A 63 11.35 11.39 -12.27
CA LEU A 63 11.74 10.82 -13.57
C LEU A 63 10.98 9.54 -13.94
N SER A 64 10.56 8.75 -12.97
CA SER A 64 9.76 7.54 -13.18
C SER A 64 8.43 7.85 -13.86
N PHE A 65 7.74 8.90 -13.39
CA PHE A 65 6.50 9.36 -14.00
C PHE A 65 6.73 9.87 -15.43
N ALA A 66 7.76 10.70 -15.66
CA ALA A 66 8.05 11.23 -16.99
C ALA A 66 8.30 10.10 -18.01
N ARG A 67 9.08 9.08 -17.62
CA ARG A 67 9.34 7.90 -18.46
C ARG A 67 8.08 7.07 -18.72
N ALA A 68 7.24 6.90 -17.71
CA ALA A 68 5.98 6.15 -17.84
C ALA A 68 5.00 6.90 -18.74
N TRP A 69 4.92 8.22 -18.62
CA TRP A 69 4.12 9.09 -19.48
C TRP A 69 4.56 9.04 -20.93
N ASP A 70 5.85 9.21 -21.20
CA ASP A 70 6.42 9.11 -22.56
C ASP A 70 6.25 7.71 -23.15
N GLY A 71 6.39 6.67 -22.32
CA GLY A 71 6.15 5.29 -22.71
C GLY A 71 4.69 5.02 -23.08
N PHE A 72 3.75 5.55 -22.30
CA PHE A 72 2.31 5.42 -22.53
C PHE A 72 1.86 6.17 -23.80
N THR A 73 2.35 7.39 -24.00
CA THR A 73 2.00 8.24 -25.13
C THR A 73 2.77 7.88 -26.42
N GLY A 74 3.75 6.98 -26.32
CA GLY A 74 4.63 6.63 -27.43
C GLY A 74 5.49 7.80 -27.93
N ALA A 75 5.79 8.76 -27.03
CA ALA A 75 6.61 9.91 -27.34
C ALA A 75 8.03 9.48 -27.80
N ARG A 76 8.39 9.85 -29.01
CA ARG A 76 9.70 9.54 -29.62
C ARG A 76 10.56 10.78 -29.77
N GLY A 77 10.61 11.62 -28.73
CA GLY A 77 11.43 12.85 -28.75
C GLY A 77 10.86 13.97 -29.59
N ARG A 78 9.64 13.87 -30.09
CA ARG A 78 8.93 14.93 -30.82
C ARG A 78 7.84 15.52 -29.94
N ALA A 79 7.93 16.83 -29.66
CA ALA A 79 6.90 17.54 -28.95
C ALA A 79 5.60 17.57 -29.77
N ARG A 80 4.49 17.15 -29.17
CA ARG A 80 3.13 17.27 -29.73
C ARG A 80 2.13 17.48 -28.61
N ARG A 81 0.96 18.01 -28.92
CA ARG A 81 -0.14 18.04 -27.97
C ARG A 81 -0.57 16.63 -27.58
N ALA A 82 -0.89 16.46 -26.31
CA ALA A 82 -1.51 15.24 -25.84
C ALA A 82 -2.92 15.11 -26.44
N SER A 83 -3.29 13.92 -26.85
CA SER A 83 -4.65 13.65 -27.35
C SER A 83 -5.64 13.62 -26.20
N GLU A 84 -6.93 13.84 -26.50
CA GLU A 84 -8.01 13.75 -25.49
C GLU A 84 -8.05 12.39 -24.79
N ARG A 85 -7.75 11.32 -25.52
CA ARG A 85 -7.68 9.97 -24.93
C ARG A 85 -6.55 9.86 -23.92
N GLU A 86 -5.36 10.38 -24.22
CA GLU A 86 -4.21 10.38 -23.32
C GLU A 86 -4.49 11.21 -22.07
N LEU A 87 -5.11 12.38 -22.24
CA LEU A 87 -5.51 13.23 -21.12
C LEU A 87 -6.58 12.57 -20.25
N ARG A 88 -7.58 11.94 -20.86
CA ARG A 88 -8.62 11.22 -20.14
C ARG A 88 -8.05 10.08 -19.30
N VAL A 89 -7.14 9.27 -19.86
CA VAL A 89 -6.49 8.19 -19.12
C VAL A 89 -5.68 8.75 -17.94
N LEU A 90 -4.91 9.82 -18.16
CA LEU A 90 -4.11 10.46 -17.10
C LEU A 90 -5.00 11.00 -15.97
N THR A 91 -6.04 11.76 -16.30
CA THR A 91 -6.95 12.34 -15.30
C THR A 91 -7.70 11.24 -14.52
N THR A 92 -8.21 10.21 -15.21
CA THR A 92 -8.89 9.08 -14.56
C THR A 92 -7.98 8.36 -13.55
N HIS A 93 -6.72 8.12 -13.90
CA HIS A 93 -5.79 7.48 -12.96
C HIS A 93 -5.39 8.39 -11.81
N LEU A 94 -5.23 9.71 -12.02
CA LEU A 94 -4.98 10.66 -10.95
C LEU A 94 -6.17 10.72 -9.98
N GLU A 95 -7.38 10.85 -10.48
CA GLU A 95 -8.61 10.88 -9.69
C GLU A 95 -8.79 9.57 -8.89
N ALA A 96 -8.63 8.42 -9.55
CA ALA A 96 -8.74 7.12 -8.89
C ALA A 96 -7.72 6.95 -7.76
N SER A 97 -6.48 7.39 -7.97
CA SER A 97 -5.42 7.30 -6.96
C SER A 97 -5.68 8.19 -5.74
N LEU A 98 -6.24 9.40 -5.95
CA LEU A 98 -6.63 10.31 -4.87
C LEU A 98 -7.80 9.76 -4.04
N VAL A 99 -8.80 9.16 -4.70
CA VAL A 99 -9.92 8.51 -4.02
C VAL A 99 -9.43 7.32 -3.17
N GLN A 100 -8.50 6.52 -3.70
CA GLN A 100 -7.93 5.40 -2.94
C GLN A 100 -7.15 5.85 -1.70
N ASP A 101 -6.43 6.97 -1.77
CA ASP A 101 -5.73 7.53 -0.61
C ASP A 101 -6.71 8.02 0.46
N GLY A 102 -7.80 8.67 0.06
CA GLY A 102 -8.88 9.05 0.98
C GLY A 102 -9.47 7.84 1.69
N GLN A 103 -9.78 6.78 0.95
CA GLN A 103 -10.31 5.53 1.52
C GLN A 103 -9.32 4.84 2.47
N ARG A 104 -8.02 4.85 2.17
CA ARG A 104 -6.98 4.31 3.08
C ARG A 104 -6.87 5.11 4.36
N ALA A 105 -6.96 6.43 4.29
CA ALA A 105 -6.94 7.30 5.46
C ALA A 105 -8.18 7.06 6.35
N ASP A 106 -9.37 6.91 5.75
CA ASP A 106 -10.61 6.60 6.47
C ASP A 106 -10.57 5.22 7.13
N LEU A 107 -10.04 4.21 6.45
CA LEU A 107 -9.86 2.88 7.04
C LEU A 107 -8.87 2.90 8.20
N GLY A 108 -7.76 3.64 8.08
CA GLY A 108 -6.78 3.83 9.15
C GLY A 108 -7.42 4.45 10.39
N ARG A 109 -8.26 5.47 10.21
CA ARG A 109 -9.03 6.11 11.30
C ARG A 109 -10.02 5.14 11.93
N ALA A 110 -10.79 4.40 11.14
CA ALA A 110 -11.74 3.41 11.64
C ALA A 110 -11.05 2.29 12.45
N ILE A 111 -9.87 1.84 12.01
CA ILE A 111 -9.06 0.87 12.75
C ILE A 111 -8.57 1.46 14.09
N ALA A 112 -8.14 2.72 14.10
CA ALA A 112 -7.70 3.39 15.33
C ALA A 112 -8.85 3.53 16.32
N GLU A 113 -10.01 4.01 15.88
CA GLU A 113 -11.23 4.11 16.69
C GLU A 113 -11.66 2.74 17.24
N HIS A 114 -11.62 1.70 16.42
CA HIS A 114 -11.93 0.34 16.87
C HIS A 114 -10.96 -0.18 17.93
N ARG A 115 -9.66 0.14 17.80
CA ARG A 115 -8.66 -0.21 18.82
C ARG A 115 -8.89 0.51 20.14
N GLU A 116 -9.26 1.79 20.09
CA GLU A 116 -9.61 2.57 21.27
C GLU A 116 -10.85 2.01 21.97
N LEU A 117 -11.89 1.65 21.21
CA LEU A 117 -13.10 1.04 21.74
C LEU A 117 -12.82 -0.33 22.38
N ARG A 118 -11.93 -1.15 21.78
CA ARG A 118 -11.52 -2.43 22.37
C ARG A 118 -10.63 -2.29 23.59
N GLY A 119 -9.91 -1.18 23.72
CA GLY A 119 -9.10 -0.87 24.91
C GLY A 119 -9.93 -0.38 26.10
N ARG A 120 -11.20 0.00 25.90
CA ARG A 120 -12.11 0.29 27.00
C ARG A 120 -12.53 -1.00 27.65
N PRO A 121 -12.37 -1.15 28.99
CA PRO A 121 -12.94 -2.28 29.71
C PRO A 121 -14.44 -2.30 29.43
N GLU A 122 -14.92 -3.41 28.90
CA GLU A 122 -16.36 -3.60 28.69
C GLU A 122 -17.06 -3.46 30.06
N PRO A 123 -18.07 -2.61 30.18
CA PRO A 123 -18.76 -2.48 31.45
C PRO A 123 -19.33 -3.85 31.84
N VAL A 124 -18.78 -4.46 32.88
CA VAL A 124 -19.26 -5.73 33.43
C VAL A 124 -20.74 -5.53 33.76
N ARG A 125 -21.62 -6.24 33.07
CA ARG A 125 -23.05 -6.18 33.33
C ARG A 125 -23.26 -6.62 34.77
N PRO A 126 -23.94 -5.83 35.62
CA PRO A 126 -24.18 -6.24 37.00
C PRO A 126 -24.93 -7.56 37.03
N GLY A 127 -24.30 -8.62 37.59
CA GLY A 127 -24.90 -9.92 37.74
C GLY A 127 -24.35 -11.04 36.79
N GLU A 128 -23.45 -10.73 35.85
CA GLU A 128 -22.80 -11.77 35.04
C GLU A 128 -21.44 -12.09 35.66
N PRO A 129 -21.20 -13.35 36.14
CA PRO A 129 -19.90 -13.72 36.71
C PRO A 129 -18.82 -13.63 35.60
N ASP A 130 -17.70 -12.99 35.92
CA ASP A 130 -16.54 -12.95 35.01
C ASP A 130 -16.02 -14.38 34.78
N ARG A 131 -16.31 -14.92 33.61
CA ARG A 131 -15.90 -16.27 33.18
C ARG A 131 -14.57 -16.26 32.41
N SER A 132 -13.82 -15.15 32.42
CA SER A 132 -12.55 -15.03 31.70
C SER A 132 -11.51 -16.06 32.19
N ASP A 133 -11.55 -16.42 33.45
CA ASP A 133 -10.64 -17.42 34.03
C ASP A 133 -10.99 -18.84 33.58
N GLU A 134 -12.25 -19.17 33.36
CA GLU A 134 -12.63 -20.48 32.80
C GLU A 134 -12.11 -20.69 31.39
N LEU A 135 -11.92 -19.62 30.61
CA LEU A 135 -11.34 -19.66 29.28
C LEU A 135 -9.82 -19.76 29.28
N ARG A 136 -9.17 -19.38 30.41
CA ARG A 136 -7.71 -19.52 30.59
C ARG A 136 -7.29 -20.92 30.98
N GLU A 137 -8.12 -21.65 31.69
CA GLU A 137 -7.77 -22.95 32.30
C GLU A 137 -8.18 -24.18 31.51
N ARG A 138 -8.67 -24.07 30.26
CA ARG A 138 -8.97 -25.26 29.46
C ARG A 138 -7.69 -25.82 28.83
N PRO A 139 -7.07 -26.86 29.46
CA PRO A 139 -5.97 -27.55 28.84
C PRO A 139 -6.50 -28.31 27.61
N GLY A 140 -5.87 -28.15 26.47
CA GLY A 140 -6.20 -28.89 25.26
C GLY A 140 -6.60 -28.05 24.05
N TRP A 141 -7.01 -26.78 24.23
CA TRP A 141 -7.37 -25.88 23.12
C TRP A 141 -6.35 -24.77 22.88
N SER A 142 -5.22 -24.78 23.61
CA SER A 142 -4.16 -23.77 23.49
C SER A 142 -3.51 -23.74 22.10
N TRP A 143 -3.48 -24.87 21.41
CA TRP A 143 -2.93 -25.00 20.06
C TRP A 143 -3.78 -24.36 18.96
N LEU A 144 -5.09 -24.14 19.21
CA LEU A 144 -6.00 -23.47 18.29
C LEU A 144 -6.03 -21.95 18.45
N ARG A 145 -5.33 -21.38 19.44
CA ARG A 145 -5.25 -19.94 19.61
C ARG A 145 -4.24 -19.39 18.60
N PRO A 146 -4.65 -18.58 17.64
CA PRO A 146 -3.69 -17.87 16.79
C PRO A 146 -2.80 -17.03 17.70
N PHE A 147 -1.48 -17.11 17.51
CA PHE A 147 -0.51 -16.32 18.27
C PHE A 147 -0.82 -14.83 18.10
N ARG A 148 -1.34 -14.20 19.14
CA ARG A 148 -1.76 -12.79 19.08
C ARG A 148 -0.62 -11.81 19.28
N ARG A 149 0.53 -12.29 19.78
CA ARG A 149 1.72 -11.48 20.04
C ARG A 149 2.96 -12.23 19.57
N TYR A 150 3.92 -11.50 19.04
CA TYR A 150 5.21 -12.05 18.63
C TYR A 150 5.94 -12.78 19.75
N ASP A 151 5.81 -12.28 20.99
CA ASP A 151 6.40 -12.92 22.17
C ASP A 151 5.77 -14.28 22.51
N ASP A 152 4.48 -14.47 22.22
CA ASP A 152 3.79 -15.76 22.38
C ASP A 152 4.29 -16.76 21.34
N TYR A 153 4.51 -16.31 20.13
CA TYR A 153 5.12 -17.11 19.06
C TYR A 153 6.54 -17.54 19.41
N ARG A 154 7.40 -16.62 19.88
CA ARG A 154 8.76 -16.94 20.30
C ARG A 154 8.81 -17.96 21.44
N ARG A 155 7.94 -17.81 22.44
CA ARG A 155 7.83 -18.77 23.54
C ARG A 155 7.37 -20.15 23.08
N ALA A 156 6.45 -20.21 22.12
CA ALA A 156 6.00 -21.48 21.54
C ALA A 156 7.10 -22.15 20.71
N LEU A 157 7.88 -21.38 19.97
CA LEU A 157 9.01 -21.87 19.19
C LEU A 157 10.10 -22.45 20.11
N ALA A 158 10.49 -21.72 21.15
CA ALA A 158 11.47 -22.19 22.12
C ALA A 158 11.05 -23.52 22.80
N ARG A 159 9.79 -23.67 23.19
CA ARG A 159 9.27 -24.93 23.73
C ARG A 159 9.27 -26.06 22.70
N ALA A 160 8.99 -25.78 21.44
CA ALA A 160 9.06 -26.82 20.41
C ALA A 160 10.50 -27.28 20.15
N GLU A 161 11.46 -26.38 20.21
CA GLU A 161 12.90 -26.69 20.11
C GLU A 161 13.37 -27.51 21.31
N GLU A 162 12.98 -27.15 22.54
CA GLU A 162 13.29 -27.94 23.76
C GLU A 162 12.70 -29.36 23.69
N MET A 163 11.43 -29.50 23.31
CA MET A 163 10.79 -30.81 23.14
C MET A 163 11.43 -31.63 22.01
N GLY A 164 11.85 -30.97 20.93
CA GLY A 164 12.59 -31.64 19.86
C GLY A 164 13.92 -32.22 20.35
N ALA A 165 14.69 -31.45 21.11
CA ALA A 165 15.95 -31.87 21.68
C ALA A 165 15.78 -33.01 22.72
N GLU A 166 14.72 -32.98 23.53
CA GLU A 166 14.40 -34.07 24.47
C GLU A 166 14.06 -35.37 23.73
N LEU A 167 13.26 -35.30 22.66
CA LEU A 167 12.93 -36.49 21.85
C LEU A 167 14.13 -37.07 21.11
N GLU A 168 15.06 -36.24 20.66
CA GLU A 168 16.32 -36.71 20.06
C GLU A 168 17.21 -37.37 21.09
N ALA A 169 17.35 -36.82 22.29
CA ALA A 169 18.11 -37.38 23.38
C ALA A 169 17.50 -38.73 23.89
N GLU A 170 16.17 -38.86 23.85
CA GLU A 170 15.48 -40.10 24.21
C GLU A 170 15.68 -41.18 23.14
N ARG A 171 15.66 -40.82 21.87
CA ARG A 171 15.98 -41.71 20.75
C ARG A 171 17.41 -42.25 20.77
N GLU A 172 18.37 -41.43 21.19
CA GLU A 172 19.77 -41.86 21.33
C GLU A 172 20.00 -42.80 22.52
N ARG A 173 19.09 -42.77 23.51
CA ARG A 173 19.14 -43.66 24.70
C ARG A 173 18.48 -45.02 24.48
N GLU A 174 17.62 -45.16 23.47
CA GLU A 174 17.04 -46.48 23.14
C GLU A 174 18.05 -47.31 22.34
N PRO A 175 18.60 -48.40 22.91
CA PRO A 175 19.48 -49.28 22.15
C PRO A 175 18.68 -50.02 21.09
N VAL A 176 19.15 -49.90 19.84
CA VAL A 176 18.66 -50.72 18.72
C VAL A 176 18.75 -52.20 19.12
N ARG A 177 17.61 -52.84 19.27
CA ARG A 177 17.49 -54.28 19.47
C ARG A 177 17.50 -55.03 18.14
#